data_1120ca16cde9a33ae388f3cf63e2818b
#
_entry.id   1120ca16cde9a33ae388f3cf63e2818b
#
_cell.length_a   1.000
_cell.length_b   1.000
_cell.length_c   1.000
_cell.angle_alpha   90.00
_cell.angle_beta   90.00
_cell.angle_gamma   90.00
#
_symmetry.space_group_name_H-M   'P 1'
#
loop_
_entity.id
_entity.type
_entity.pdbx_description
1 polymer ?
#
loop_
_entity_poly.entity_id
_entity_poly.type
_entity_poly.pdbx_seq_one_letter_code
_entity_poly.pdbx_strand_id
1 'polypeptide(L)'
;MVLTGPKQILENNSDMPIAGPDETLIRVTKTGICGTDLKIFQGGIPVTYPRIMGHESVGKIVSGSSFKSGTPVIVDPAYYCGSCYNCRDGQTHLCPNGGLIGRDVEGGFAEYMIAPSRNG
;
A
#
# COMPACT_ATOMS: atom_id res chain seq x y z
N MET A 1 -8.79 8.88 -2.65
CA MET A 1 -8.36 10.19 -2.11
C MET A 1 -6.87 10.37 -2.32
N VAL A 2 -6.47 11.47 -2.89
CA VAL A 2 -5.09 11.71 -3.31
C VAL A 2 -4.52 12.90 -2.54
N LEU A 3 -3.39 12.72 -1.88
CA LEU A 3 -2.63 13.79 -1.24
C LEU A 3 -1.75 14.45 -2.31
N THR A 4 -2.02 15.70 -2.62
CA THR A 4 -1.31 16.44 -3.68
C THR A 4 -0.20 17.36 -3.16
N GLY A 5 -0.15 17.54 -1.87
CA GLY A 5 0.84 18.35 -1.16
C GLY A 5 0.51 18.36 0.33
N PRO A 6 1.34 19.02 1.18
CA PRO A 6 1.04 19.12 2.60
C PRO A 6 -0.34 19.72 2.86
N LYS A 7 -1.17 19.02 3.62
CA LYS A 7 -2.54 19.42 3.98
C LYS A 7 -3.50 19.60 2.78
N GLN A 8 -3.16 19.04 1.62
CA GLN A 8 -3.95 19.14 0.40
C GLN A 8 -4.37 17.75 -0.06
N ILE A 9 -5.61 17.38 0.25
CA ILE A 9 -6.15 16.08 -0.15
C ILE A 9 -7.37 16.29 -1.05
N LEU A 10 -7.44 15.55 -2.15
CA LEU A 10 -8.51 15.64 -3.14
C LEU A 10 -9.14 14.28 -3.38
N GLU A 11 -10.44 14.27 -3.57
CA GLU A 11 -11.12 13.11 -4.15
C GLU A 11 -10.86 13.12 -5.65
N ASN A 12 -10.39 11.99 -6.17
CA ASN A 12 -10.04 11.85 -7.58
C ASN A 12 -10.54 10.51 -8.12
N ASN A 13 -11.13 10.54 -9.30
CA ASN A 13 -11.52 9.35 -10.04
C ASN A 13 -10.39 9.00 -11.00
N SER A 14 -9.69 7.91 -10.72
CA SER A 14 -8.65 7.38 -11.60
C SER A 14 -9.01 5.98 -12.05
N ASP A 15 -8.35 5.49 -13.09
CA ASP A 15 -8.54 4.14 -13.58
C ASP A 15 -8.16 3.11 -12.51
N MET A 16 -8.82 1.96 -12.55
CA MET A 16 -8.47 0.83 -11.70
C MET A 16 -7.00 0.46 -11.94
N PRO A 17 -6.19 0.31 -10.88
CA PRO A 17 -4.80 -0.10 -11.05
C PRO A 17 -4.70 -1.51 -11.67
N ILE A 18 -3.61 -1.76 -12.38
CA ILE A 18 -3.32 -3.04 -13.00
C ILE A 18 -2.23 -3.74 -12.19
N ALA A 19 -2.53 -4.93 -11.66
CA ALA A 19 -1.57 -5.72 -10.93
C ALA A 19 -0.55 -6.35 -11.89
N GLY A 20 0.74 -6.17 -11.57
CA GLY A 20 1.83 -6.82 -12.28
C GLY A 20 2.13 -8.23 -11.75
N PRO A 21 3.23 -8.85 -12.21
CA PRO A 21 3.69 -10.13 -11.67
C PRO A 21 3.92 -10.01 -10.15
N ASP A 22 3.57 -11.04 -9.39
CA ASP A 22 3.71 -11.09 -7.94
C ASP A 22 2.96 -9.98 -7.17
N GLU A 23 2.01 -9.33 -7.84
CA GLU A 23 1.13 -8.35 -7.23
C GLU A 23 -0.30 -8.83 -7.20
N THR A 24 -1.04 -8.41 -6.18
CA THR A 24 -2.46 -8.73 -5.99
C THR A 24 -3.28 -7.46 -6.06
N LEU A 25 -4.34 -7.47 -6.88
CA LEU A 25 -5.34 -6.42 -6.91
C LEU A 25 -6.38 -6.70 -5.82
N ILE A 26 -6.60 -5.72 -4.96
CA ILE A 26 -7.50 -5.82 -3.81
C ILE A 26 -8.57 -4.76 -3.91
N ARG A 27 -9.82 -5.17 -3.74
CA ARG A 27 -10.93 -4.24 -3.52
C ARG A 27 -10.97 -3.90 -2.03
N VAL A 28 -10.67 -2.65 -1.71
CA VAL A 28 -10.60 -2.18 -0.33
C VAL A 28 -12.01 -2.11 0.27
N THR A 29 -12.19 -2.75 1.41
CA THR A 29 -13.45 -2.72 2.15
C THR A 29 -13.43 -1.64 3.22
N LYS A 30 -12.32 -1.60 3.97
CA LYS A 30 -12.10 -0.61 5.04
C LYS A 30 -10.61 -0.30 5.13
N THR A 31 -10.33 0.94 5.52
CA THR A 31 -8.96 1.35 5.80
C THR A 31 -8.95 2.23 7.05
N GLY A 32 -8.03 1.96 7.94
CA GLY A 32 -7.85 2.72 9.17
C GLY A 32 -7.00 3.97 8.93
N ILE A 33 -7.14 4.93 9.83
CA ILE A 33 -6.31 6.13 9.86
C ILE A 33 -5.46 6.05 11.13
N CYS A 34 -4.14 6.13 10.97
CA CYS A 34 -3.22 6.11 12.10
C CYS A 34 -2.46 7.43 12.23
N GLY A 35 -1.72 7.61 13.33
CA GLY A 35 -0.95 8.84 13.56
C GLY A 35 0.07 9.13 12.46
N THR A 36 0.63 8.10 11.82
CA THR A 36 1.54 8.24 10.68
C THR A 36 0.87 8.94 9.50
N ASP A 37 -0.39 8.63 9.22
CA ASP A 37 -1.16 9.29 8.14
C ASP A 37 -1.32 10.77 8.41
N LEU A 38 -1.58 11.15 9.66
CA LEU A 38 -1.68 12.55 10.04
C LEU A 38 -0.35 13.28 9.85
N LYS A 39 0.76 12.66 10.19
CA LYS A 39 2.10 13.23 9.99
C LYS A 39 2.42 13.40 8.50
N ILE A 40 2.07 12.44 7.67
CA ILE A 40 2.24 12.53 6.21
C ILE A 40 1.38 13.66 5.66
N PHE A 41 0.13 13.75 6.08
CA PHE A 41 -0.80 14.81 5.66
C PHE A 41 -0.27 16.19 6.00
N GLN A 42 0.29 16.37 7.18
CA GLN A 42 0.84 17.65 7.66
C GLN A 42 2.19 17.99 7.03
N GLY A 43 2.80 17.08 6.29
CA GLY A 43 4.11 17.29 5.69
C GLY A 43 5.28 16.97 6.61
N GLY A 44 5.04 16.37 7.78
CA GLY A 44 6.09 16.00 8.74
C GLY A 44 6.88 14.74 8.34
N ILE A 45 6.32 13.91 7.47
CA ILE A 45 6.99 12.76 6.86
C ILE A 45 7.01 13.00 5.35
N PRO A 46 8.20 13.04 4.72
CA PRO A 46 8.30 13.31 3.28
C PRO A 46 7.74 12.14 2.47
N VAL A 47 6.97 12.47 1.43
CA VAL A 47 6.48 11.53 0.43
C VAL A 47 6.59 12.17 -0.94
N THR A 48 6.57 11.34 -2.00
CA THR A 48 6.47 11.82 -3.37
C THR A 48 5.00 12.11 -3.69
N TYR A 49 4.69 13.35 -4.02
CA TYR A 49 3.33 13.75 -4.42
C TYR A 49 3.11 13.55 -5.92
N PRO A 50 1.90 13.25 -6.39
CA PRO A 50 0.73 12.90 -5.58
C PRO A 50 0.86 11.52 -4.95
N ARG A 51 0.17 11.30 -3.83
CA ARG A 51 0.23 10.03 -3.10
C ARG A 51 -1.16 9.63 -2.58
N ILE A 52 -1.53 8.37 -2.80
CA ILE A 52 -2.66 7.75 -2.11
C ILE A 52 -2.12 7.14 -0.82
N MET A 53 -2.57 7.65 0.31
CA MET A 53 -2.16 7.16 1.63
C MET A 53 -2.96 5.92 2.04
N GLY A 54 -2.74 5.46 3.25
CA GLY A 54 -3.47 4.37 3.88
C GLY A 54 -2.66 3.09 3.91
N HIS A 55 -2.35 2.63 5.12
CA HIS A 55 -1.54 1.43 5.33
C HIS A 55 -2.19 0.42 6.27
N GLU A 56 -3.40 0.67 6.73
CA GLU A 56 -4.17 -0.24 7.60
C GLU A 56 -5.43 -0.68 6.85
N SER A 57 -5.26 -1.49 5.80
CA SER A 57 -6.34 -1.84 4.88
C SER A 57 -6.75 -3.30 4.99
N VAL A 58 -8.04 -3.52 4.88
CA VAL A 58 -8.64 -4.85 4.70
C VAL A 58 -9.52 -4.82 3.46
N GLY A 59 -9.63 -5.94 2.80
CA GLY A 59 -10.41 -6.02 1.58
C GLY A 59 -10.58 -7.44 1.07
N LYS A 60 -10.90 -7.56 -0.20
CA LYS A 60 -11.09 -8.84 -0.87
C LYS A 60 -10.23 -8.92 -2.12
N ILE A 61 -9.67 -10.09 -2.36
CA ILE A 61 -8.86 -10.34 -3.55
C ILE A 61 -9.74 -10.26 -4.79
N VAL A 62 -9.27 -9.49 -5.79
CA VAL A 62 -9.88 -9.43 -7.12
C VAL A 62 -9.12 -10.36 -8.07
N SER A 63 -7.79 -10.23 -8.13
CA SER A 63 -6.95 -11.02 -9.03
C SER A 63 -5.48 -10.98 -8.60
N GLY A 64 -4.65 -11.82 -9.22
CA GLY A 64 -3.20 -11.79 -9.05
C GLY A 64 -2.66 -12.58 -7.86
N SER A 65 -3.51 -13.31 -7.13
CA SER A 65 -3.11 -14.14 -5.99
C SER A 65 -3.33 -15.62 -6.28
N SER A 66 -2.61 -16.48 -5.53
CA SER A 66 -2.90 -17.91 -5.49
C SER A 66 -4.22 -18.24 -4.80
N PHE A 67 -4.76 -17.30 -4.03
CA PHE A 67 -6.05 -17.45 -3.38
C PHE A 67 -7.18 -17.08 -4.34
N LYS A 68 -8.36 -17.65 -4.08
CA LYS A 68 -9.53 -17.43 -4.89
C LYS A 68 -10.01 -15.96 -4.81
N SER A 69 -10.51 -15.43 -5.93
CA SER A 69 -11.18 -14.13 -5.97
C SER A 69 -12.31 -14.07 -4.94
N GLY A 70 -12.42 -12.96 -4.24
CA GLY A 70 -13.38 -12.75 -3.16
C GLY A 70 -12.88 -13.15 -1.77
N THR A 71 -11.68 -13.75 -1.66
CA THR A 71 -11.09 -14.11 -0.37
C THR A 71 -10.79 -12.84 0.44
N PRO A 72 -11.28 -12.76 1.71
CA PRO A 72 -10.95 -11.63 2.57
C PRO A 72 -9.47 -11.64 2.94
N VAL A 73 -8.85 -10.45 2.95
CA VAL A 73 -7.43 -10.28 3.31
C VAL A 73 -7.22 -9.07 4.18
N ILE A 74 -6.18 -9.14 4.99
CA ILE A 74 -5.58 -8.00 5.70
C ILE A 74 -4.25 -7.73 5.02
N VAL A 75 -3.98 -6.47 4.70
CA VAL A 75 -2.75 -6.09 4.00
C VAL A 75 -1.68 -5.70 5.02
N ASP A 76 -0.55 -6.41 4.98
CA ASP A 76 0.65 -6.00 5.71
C ASP A 76 1.29 -4.83 4.95
N PRO A 77 1.42 -3.64 5.56
CA PRO A 77 1.91 -2.47 4.83
C PRO A 77 3.41 -2.48 4.55
N ALA A 78 4.20 -3.24 5.29
CA ALA A 78 5.64 -3.28 5.10
C ALA A 78 6.02 -4.23 3.97
N TYR A 79 6.75 -3.74 2.99
CA TYR A 79 7.21 -4.58 1.87
C TYR A 79 8.72 -4.59 1.75
N TYR A 80 9.25 -5.64 1.12
CA TYR A 80 10.67 -5.88 0.95
C TYR A 80 10.92 -6.74 -0.30
N CYS A 81 12.15 -6.72 -0.82
CA CYS A 81 12.46 -7.45 -2.05
C CYS A 81 12.55 -8.97 -1.87
N GLY A 82 12.91 -9.44 -0.68
CA GLY A 82 13.04 -10.86 -0.36
C GLY A 82 14.34 -11.52 -0.83
N SER A 83 15.19 -10.82 -1.58
CA SER A 83 16.38 -11.39 -2.20
C SER A 83 17.69 -10.70 -1.84
N CYS A 84 17.68 -9.52 -1.22
CA CYS A 84 18.89 -8.83 -0.81
C CYS A 84 19.52 -9.49 0.44
N TYR A 85 20.73 -9.08 0.78
CA TYR A 85 21.45 -9.61 1.93
C TYR A 85 20.63 -9.49 3.23
N ASN A 86 20.04 -8.32 3.47
CA ASN A 86 19.25 -8.09 4.68
C ASN A 86 18.00 -8.96 4.74
N CYS A 87 17.30 -9.15 3.62
CA CYS A 87 16.14 -10.02 3.57
C CYS A 87 16.50 -11.48 3.82
N ARG A 88 17.62 -11.96 3.24
CA ARG A 88 18.11 -13.33 3.45
C ARG A 88 18.53 -13.58 4.88
N ASP A 89 18.99 -12.55 5.60
CA ASP A 89 19.38 -12.62 6.99
C ASP A 89 18.21 -12.45 7.97
N GLY A 90 16.98 -12.39 7.46
CA GLY A 90 15.77 -12.20 8.27
C GLY A 90 15.54 -10.76 8.71
N GLN A 91 16.32 -9.80 8.23
CA GLN A 91 16.22 -8.39 8.58
C GLN A 91 15.55 -7.60 7.46
N THR A 92 14.33 -7.97 7.13
CA THR A 92 13.58 -7.38 6.01
C THR A 92 13.30 -5.89 6.20
N HIS A 93 13.23 -5.42 7.44
CA HIS A 93 13.05 -4.00 7.77
C HIS A 93 14.24 -3.12 7.34
N LEU A 94 15.41 -3.71 7.07
CA LEU A 94 16.60 -3.02 6.58
C LEU A 94 16.75 -3.12 5.06
N CYS A 95 15.77 -3.70 4.37
CA CYS A 95 15.82 -3.87 2.91
C CYS A 95 15.89 -2.50 2.22
N PRO A 96 16.92 -2.22 1.39
CA PRO A 96 17.03 -0.93 0.68
C PRO A 96 15.95 -0.74 -0.38
N ASN A 97 15.31 -1.81 -0.84
CA ASN A 97 14.21 -1.77 -1.80
C ASN A 97 12.84 -1.94 -1.14
N GLY A 98 12.81 -1.91 0.18
CA GLY A 98 11.59 -2.00 0.95
C GLY A 98 10.97 -0.64 1.23
N GLY A 99 9.79 -0.66 1.83
CA GLY A 99 9.08 0.54 2.21
C GLY A 99 7.75 0.25 2.86
N LEU A 100 6.91 1.27 2.94
CA LEU A 100 5.59 1.21 3.51
C LEU A 100 4.54 1.57 2.47
N ILE A 101 3.54 0.71 2.31
CA ILE A 101 2.36 0.99 1.48
C ILE A 101 1.64 2.21 2.08
N GLY A 102 1.24 3.15 1.23
CA GLY A 102 0.58 4.39 1.67
C GLY A 102 1.54 5.53 1.99
N ARG A 103 2.84 5.29 1.96
CA ARG A 103 3.90 6.29 2.11
C ARG A 103 4.83 6.28 0.90
N ASP A 104 5.46 5.15 0.63
CA ASP A 104 6.46 5.00 -0.44
C ASP A 104 5.84 4.54 -1.75
N VAL A 105 4.71 3.88 -1.69
CA VAL A 105 3.87 3.49 -2.84
C VAL A 105 2.42 3.77 -2.50
N GLU A 106 1.55 3.68 -3.49
CA GLU A 106 0.12 3.97 -3.34
C GLU A 106 -0.56 3.02 -2.34
N GLY A 107 -1.43 3.57 -1.51
CA GLY A 107 -2.09 2.86 -0.41
C GLY A 107 -3.58 2.63 -0.58
N GLY A 108 -4.25 2.43 0.55
CA GLY A 108 -5.63 1.94 0.62
C GLY A 108 -6.72 2.99 0.72
N PHE A 109 -6.42 4.29 0.71
CA PHE A 109 -7.47 5.32 0.68
C PHE A 109 -8.07 5.43 -0.72
N ALA A 110 -8.51 4.30 -1.27
CA ALA A 110 -9.07 4.15 -2.60
C ALA A 110 -10.00 2.93 -2.63
N GLU A 111 -10.79 2.79 -3.69
CA GLU A 111 -11.63 1.60 -3.86
C GLU A 111 -10.82 0.34 -4.13
N TYR A 112 -9.71 0.48 -4.84
CA TYR A 112 -8.81 -0.61 -5.19
C TYR A 112 -7.37 -0.23 -4.86
N MET A 113 -6.59 -1.24 -4.47
CA MET A 113 -5.16 -1.08 -4.23
C MET A 113 -4.40 -2.28 -4.76
N ILE A 114 -3.10 -2.11 -4.95
CA ILE A 114 -2.18 -3.18 -5.30
C ILE A 114 -1.25 -3.42 -4.12
N ALA A 115 -1.04 -4.67 -3.78
CA ALA A 115 -0.07 -5.07 -2.79
C ALA A 115 0.78 -6.22 -3.33
N PRO A 116 2.05 -6.36 -2.89
CA PRO A 116 2.81 -7.58 -3.17
C PRO A 116 2.02 -8.79 -2.66
N SER A 117 1.98 -9.87 -3.45
CA SER A 117 1.14 -11.03 -3.13
C SER A 117 1.46 -11.66 -1.76
N ARG A 118 2.70 -11.50 -1.29
CA ARG A 118 3.12 -11.97 0.04
C ARG A 118 2.60 -11.12 1.19
N ASN A 119 2.04 -9.94 0.92
CA ASN A 119 1.59 -8.98 1.93
C ASN A 119 0.09 -9.07 2.23
N GLY A 120 -0.61 -9.94 1.54
CA GLY A 120 -2.05 -10.10 1.71
C GLY A 120 -2.48 -11.39 2.37
#